data_9085a542515d3a4e04959b8b4364383d
#
_entry.id   9085a542515d3a4e04959b8b4364383d
#
_cell.length_a   1.000
_cell.length_b   1.000
_cell.length_c   1.000
_cell.angle_alpha   90.00
_cell.angle_beta   90.00
_cell.angle_gamma   90.00
#
_symmetry.space_group_name_H-M   'P 1'
#
loop_
_entity.id
_entity.type
_entity.pdbx_description
1 polymer ?
#
loop_
_entity_poly.entity_id
_entity_poly.type
_entity_poly.pdbx_seq_one_letter_code
_entity_poly.pdbx_strand_id
1 'polypeptide(L)'
;MRSFFKILLFIAISNFLFFNLSFASDTNHKNFESWLLSFKSLAIKKGISEETLEIVLKDVKFLEQVIKYDRKQPEFYEDTITYVTKRANALRANKAKKLLKKNKNLFTKIENEFGVEKEIILSLWGIETNFGKHVGKMDIVSSLATLSFDQRRSKFFTSQLITL
;
A
#
# COMPACT_ATOMS: atom_id res chain seq x y z
N MET A 1 -35.73 -31.17 -23.47
CA MET A 1 -35.10 -31.77 -22.27
C MET A 1 -33.61 -31.54 -22.17
N ARG A 2 -32.77 -31.85 -23.17
CA ARG A 2 -31.30 -31.65 -23.12
C ARG A 2 -30.85 -30.20 -22.88
N SER A 3 -31.55 -29.19 -23.40
CA SER A 3 -31.20 -27.78 -23.25
C SER A 3 -31.52 -27.26 -21.85
N PHE A 4 -32.62 -27.70 -21.25
CA PHE A 4 -33.01 -27.31 -19.87
C PHE A 4 -32.02 -27.84 -18.82
N PHE A 5 -31.53 -29.06 -19.02
CA PHE A 5 -30.52 -29.65 -18.12
C PHE A 5 -29.19 -28.94 -18.16
N LYS A 6 -28.76 -28.43 -19.34
CA LYS A 6 -27.52 -27.60 -19.48
C LYS A 6 -27.64 -26.25 -18.77
N ILE A 7 -28.83 -25.61 -18.84
CA ILE A 7 -29.07 -24.33 -18.13
C ILE A 7 -29.07 -24.54 -16.62
N LEU A 8 -29.69 -25.60 -16.11
CA LEU A 8 -29.70 -25.93 -14.69
C LEU A 8 -28.31 -26.25 -14.17
N LEU A 9 -27.49 -26.99 -14.94
CA LEU A 9 -26.10 -27.31 -14.59
C LEU A 9 -25.24 -26.03 -14.56
N PHE A 10 -25.43 -25.08 -15.49
CA PHE A 10 -24.69 -23.81 -15.53
C PHE A 10 -25.02 -22.92 -14.33
N ILE A 11 -26.29 -22.85 -13.94
CA ILE A 11 -26.74 -22.11 -12.74
C ILE A 11 -26.18 -22.75 -11.47
N ALA A 12 -26.14 -24.08 -11.37
CA ALA A 12 -25.57 -24.77 -10.21
C ALA A 12 -24.05 -24.54 -10.07
N ILE A 13 -23.30 -24.59 -11.18
CA ILE A 13 -21.86 -24.33 -11.20
C ILE A 13 -21.56 -22.85 -10.86
N SER A 14 -22.37 -21.92 -11.38
CA SER A 14 -22.23 -20.48 -11.07
C SER A 14 -22.42 -20.20 -9.57
N ASN A 15 -23.47 -20.77 -8.95
CA ASN A 15 -23.71 -20.59 -7.51
C ASN A 15 -22.61 -21.25 -6.65
N PHE A 16 -22.05 -22.39 -7.07
CA PHE A 16 -20.97 -23.05 -6.35
C PHE A 16 -19.66 -22.23 -6.37
N LEU A 17 -19.35 -21.56 -7.48
CA LEU A 17 -18.19 -20.67 -7.59
C LEU A 17 -18.32 -19.42 -6.72
N PHE A 18 -19.51 -18.80 -6.64
CA PHE A 18 -19.74 -17.64 -5.78
C PHE A 18 -19.69 -18.01 -4.28
N PHE A 19 -20.19 -19.18 -3.91
CA PHE A 19 -20.20 -19.64 -2.53
C PHE A 19 -18.77 -19.85 -1.97
N ASN A 20 -17.86 -20.40 -2.76
CA ASN A 20 -16.47 -20.61 -2.34
C ASN A 20 -15.67 -19.31 -2.19
N LEU A 21 -15.95 -18.27 -2.97
CA LEU A 21 -15.29 -16.96 -2.85
C LEU A 21 -15.67 -16.24 -1.55
N SER A 22 -16.92 -16.37 -1.09
CA SER A 22 -17.37 -15.79 0.18
C SER A 22 -16.69 -16.45 1.41
N PHE A 23 -16.51 -17.76 1.39
CA PHE A 23 -15.86 -18.48 2.51
C PHE A 23 -14.37 -18.12 2.66
N ALA A 24 -13.64 -17.97 1.57
CA ALA A 24 -12.22 -17.62 1.61
C ALA A 24 -11.99 -16.20 2.19
N SER A 25 -12.86 -15.24 1.89
CA SER A 25 -12.79 -13.87 2.45
C SER A 25 -13.05 -13.86 3.94
N ASP A 26 -14.07 -14.57 4.42
CA ASP A 26 -14.45 -14.61 5.85
C ASP A 26 -13.36 -15.28 6.71
N THR A 27 -12.70 -16.32 6.19
CA THR A 27 -11.60 -17.01 6.86
C THR A 27 -10.38 -16.08 7.02
N ASN A 28 -10.04 -15.29 6.02
CA ASN A 28 -8.93 -14.34 6.09
C ASN A 28 -9.19 -13.23 7.12
N HIS A 29 -10.41 -12.72 7.22
CA HIS A 29 -10.76 -11.72 8.22
C HIS A 29 -10.63 -12.27 9.65
N LYS A 30 -11.17 -13.45 9.94
CA LYS A 30 -11.05 -14.09 11.26
C LYS A 30 -9.60 -14.38 11.64
N ASN A 31 -8.79 -14.82 10.70
CA ASN A 31 -7.37 -15.04 10.92
C ASN A 31 -6.61 -13.73 11.18
N PHE A 32 -6.99 -12.65 10.49
CA PHE A 32 -6.41 -11.32 10.71
C PHE A 32 -6.75 -10.78 12.10
N GLU A 33 -7.98 -10.92 12.58
CA GLU A 33 -8.37 -10.52 13.94
C GLU A 33 -7.57 -11.28 15.02
N SER A 34 -7.42 -12.60 14.86
CA SER A 34 -6.61 -13.42 15.76
C SER A 34 -5.13 -13.01 15.75
N TRP A 35 -4.61 -12.67 14.56
CA TRP A 35 -3.26 -12.15 14.43
C TRP A 35 -3.11 -10.78 15.09
N LEU A 36 -4.11 -9.89 14.97
CA LEU A 36 -4.09 -8.56 15.57
C LEU A 36 -4.01 -8.61 17.11
N LEU A 37 -4.67 -9.58 17.73
CA LEU A 37 -4.54 -9.85 19.17
C LEU A 37 -3.11 -10.29 19.55
N SER A 38 -2.51 -11.14 18.72
CA SER A 38 -1.12 -11.57 18.91
C SER A 38 -0.14 -10.42 18.71
N PHE A 39 -0.40 -9.56 17.74
CA PHE A 39 0.38 -8.34 17.50
C PHE A 39 0.27 -7.36 18.68
N LYS A 40 -0.93 -7.14 19.23
CA LYS A 40 -1.14 -6.31 20.45
C LYS A 40 -0.22 -6.78 21.58
N SER A 41 -0.21 -8.08 21.84
CA SER A 41 0.66 -8.68 22.87
C SER A 41 2.15 -8.48 22.60
N LEU A 42 2.58 -8.57 21.32
CA LEU A 42 3.96 -8.29 20.91
C LEU A 42 4.32 -6.81 21.11
N ALA A 43 3.44 -5.89 20.72
CA ALA A 43 3.64 -4.45 20.82
C ALA A 43 3.78 -3.98 22.29
N ILE A 44 2.98 -4.54 23.20
CA ILE A 44 3.11 -4.31 24.65
C ILE A 44 4.49 -4.76 25.15
N LYS A 45 4.96 -5.96 24.74
CA LYS A 45 6.32 -6.44 25.06
C LYS A 45 7.43 -5.55 24.51
N LYS A 46 7.15 -4.78 23.45
CA LYS A 46 8.06 -3.80 22.86
C LYS A 46 7.97 -2.41 23.50
N GLY A 47 7.13 -2.22 24.52
CA GLY A 47 7.03 -1.00 25.29
C GLY A 47 5.93 -0.04 24.83
N ILE A 48 5.05 -0.43 23.91
CA ILE A 48 3.89 0.38 23.52
C ILE A 48 2.79 0.21 24.57
N SER A 49 2.23 1.33 25.06
CA SER A 49 1.16 1.29 26.08
C SER A 49 -0.13 0.68 25.52
N GLU A 50 -0.92 0.05 26.40
CA GLU A 50 -2.23 -0.47 26.02
C GLU A 50 -3.16 0.63 25.52
N GLU A 51 -3.14 1.80 26.16
CA GLU A 51 -3.92 2.97 25.76
C GLU A 51 -3.61 3.39 24.32
N THR A 52 -2.32 3.47 23.94
CA THR A 52 -1.90 3.76 22.56
C THR A 52 -2.45 2.71 21.59
N LEU A 53 -2.33 1.43 21.93
CA LEU A 53 -2.81 0.36 21.07
C LEU A 53 -4.33 0.35 20.93
N GLU A 54 -5.08 0.69 21.95
CA GLU A 54 -6.54 0.82 21.88
C GLU A 54 -6.98 1.93 20.94
N ILE A 55 -6.27 3.05 20.95
CA ILE A 55 -6.54 4.16 20.03
C ILE A 55 -6.16 3.81 18.59
N VAL A 56 -4.93 3.33 18.40
CA VAL A 56 -4.36 3.11 17.06
C VAL A 56 -4.98 1.91 16.34
N LEU A 57 -5.29 0.84 17.07
CA LEU A 57 -5.82 -0.40 16.48
C LEU A 57 -7.35 -0.45 16.40
N LYS A 58 -8.06 0.54 16.96
CA LYS A 58 -9.52 0.56 17.05
C LYS A 58 -10.24 0.33 15.71
N ASP A 59 -9.77 1.01 14.68
CA ASP A 59 -10.42 1.02 13.35
C ASP A 59 -9.61 0.27 12.29
N VAL A 60 -8.62 -0.53 12.71
CA VAL A 60 -7.76 -1.29 11.80
C VAL A 60 -8.55 -2.37 11.06
N LYS A 61 -8.37 -2.40 9.74
CA LYS A 61 -9.07 -3.31 8.83
C LYS A 61 -8.08 -4.11 7.99
N PHE A 62 -8.47 -5.32 7.65
CA PHE A 62 -7.76 -6.10 6.63
C PHE A 62 -8.02 -5.52 5.24
N LEU A 63 -6.95 -5.12 4.53
CA LEU A 63 -7.00 -4.46 3.24
C LEU A 63 -6.38 -5.35 2.15
N GLU A 64 -7.15 -6.29 1.63
CA GLU A 64 -6.69 -7.23 0.58
C GLU A 64 -6.04 -6.51 -0.63
N GLN A 65 -6.53 -5.31 -0.96
CA GLN A 65 -5.99 -4.52 -2.06
C GLN A 65 -4.53 -4.09 -1.83
N VAL A 66 -4.11 -3.90 -0.58
CA VAL A 66 -2.72 -3.57 -0.23
C VAL A 66 -1.78 -4.73 -0.58
N ILE A 67 -2.21 -5.97 -0.29
CA ILE A 67 -1.45 -7.17 -0.69
C ILE A 67 -1.34 -7.26 -2.21
N LYS A 68 -2.41 -6.97 -2.93
CA LYS A 68 -2.40 -6.95 -4.41
C LYS A 68 -1.42 -5.91 -4.96
N TYR A 69 -1.34 -4.74 -4.34
CA TYR A 69 -0.40 -3.69 -4.73
C TYR A 69 1.06 -4.07 -4.39
N ASP A 70 1.32 -4.62 -3.19
CA ASP A 70 2.65 -5.09 -2.80
C ASP A 70 3.19 -6.19 -3.75
N ARG A 71 2.31 -7.00 -4.34
CA ARG A 71 2.69 -8.06 -5.27
C ARG A 71 2.82 -7.61 -6.73
N LYS A 72 2.23 -6.46 -7.09
CA LYS A 72 2.24 -5.91 -8.47
C LYS A 72 3.07 -4.62 -8.54
N GLN A 73 4.35 -4.72 -8.25
CA GLN A 73 5.27 -3.59 -8.35
C GLN A 73 5.79 -3.49 -9.80
N PRO A 74 5.56 -2.35 -10.50
CA PRO A 74 5.90 -2.20 -11.91
C PRO A 74 7.37 -2.46 -12.25
N GLU A 75 8.27 -2.17 -11.33
CA GLU A 75 9.72 -2.39 -11.45
C GLU A 75 10.12 -3.85 -11.67
N PHE A 76 9.23 -4.80 -11.37
CA PHE A 76 9.46 -6.23 -11.62
C PHE A 76 8.85 -6.74 -12.91
N TYR A 77 8.02 -5.93 -13.58
CA TYR A 77 7.27 -6.34 -14.79
C TYR A 77 7.53 -5.46 -16.00
N GLU A 78 8.02 -4.23 -15.81
CA GLU A 78 8.35 -3.31 -16.90
C GLU A 78 9.85 -3.40 -17.20
N ASP A 79 10.23 -3.37 -18.48
CA ASP A 79 11.62 -3.16 -18.86
C ASP A 79 12.08 -1.75 -18.48
N THR A 80 13.39 -1.57 -18.32
CA THR A 80 13.98 -0.32 -17.83
C THR A 80 13.62 0.89 -18.69
N ILE A 81 13.59 0.74 -20.02
CA ILE A 81 13.29 1.84 -20.94
C ILE A 81 11.85 2.29 -20.76
N THR A 82 10.92 1.34 -20.77
CA THR A 82 9.49 1.60 -20.54
C THR A 82 9.27 2.24 -19.15
N TYR A 83 9.91 1.72 -18.11
CA TYR A 83 9.81 2.25 -16.75
C TYR A 83 10.27 3.70 -16.68
N VAL A 84 11.46 4.02 -17.18
CA VAL A 84 12.04 5.37 -17.18
C VAL A 84 11.21 6.33 -18.05
N THR A 85 10.83 5.93 -19.26
CA THR A 85 10.06 6.78 -20.19
C THR A 85 8.70 7.19 -19.62
N LYS A 86 8.02 6.27 -18.92
CA LYS A 86 6.74 6.57 -18.27
C LYS A 86 6.91 7.55 -17.09
N ARG A 87 8.00 7.46 -16.33
CA ARG A 87 8.18 8.21 -15.08
C ARG A 87 8.98 9.49 -15.26
N ALA A 88 9.92 9.54 -16.18
CA ALA A 88 10.78 10.70 -16.47
C ALA A 88 10.42 11.41 -17.79
N ASN A 89 9.13 11.55 -18.10
CA ASN A 89 8.68 12.18 -19.33
C ASN A 89 8.81 13.70 -19.30
N ALA A 90 8.81 14.32 -20.51
CA ALA A 90 8.97 15.76 -20.68
C ALA A 90 7.93 16.61 -19.95
N LEU A 91 6.67 16.14 -19.83
CA LEU A 91 5.62 16.86 -19.12
C LEU A 91 5.95 16.99 -17.62
N ARG A 92 6.42 15.88 -17.01
CA ARG A 92 6.84 15.88 -15.59
C ARG A 92 8.08 16.74 -15.39
N ALA A 93 9.07 16.66 -16.28
CA ALA A 93 10.28 17.49 -16.22
C ALA A 93 9.96 19.00 -16.35
N ASN A 94 9.07 19.40 -17.26
CA ASN A 94 8.64 20.77 -17.42
C ASN A 94 7.86 21.29 -16.19
N LYS A 95 7.03 20.45 -15.58
CA LYS A 95 6.33 20.77 -14.33
C LYS A 95 7.32 20.97 -13.19
N ALA A 96 8.32 20.10 -13.06
CA ALA A 96 9.41 20.23 -12.10
C ALA A 96 10.14 21.57 -12.23
N LYS A 97 10.60 21.93 -13.44
CA LYS A 97 11.26 23.20 -13.70
C LYS A 97 10.42 24.42 -13.29
N LYS A 98 9.10 24.39 -13.58
CA LYS A 98 8.17 25.47 -13.15
C LYS A 98 8.06 25.57 -11.63
N LEU A 99 7.96 24.43 -10.94
CA LEU A 99 7.88 24.38 -9.47
C LEU A 99 9.18 24.83 -8.82
N LEU A 100 10.33 24.43 -9.37
CA LEU A 100 11.64 24.87 -8.90
C LEU A 100 11.77 26.38 -8.98
N LYS A 101 11.41 26.98 -10.13
CA LYS A 101 11.43 28.43 -10.33
C LYS A 101 10.49 29.14 -9.33
N LYS A 102 9.27 28.63 -9.16
CA LYS A 102 8.27 29.21 -8.25
C LYS A 102 8.71 29.18 -6.79
N ASN A 103 9.39 28.12 -6.36
CA ASN A 103 9.76 27.91 -4.96
C ASN A 103 11.30 27.97 -4.77
N LYS A 104 12.01 28.77 -5.58
CA LYS A 104 13.49 28.83 -5.59
C LYS A 104 14.07 28.98 -4.19
N ASN A 105 13.58 29.94 -3.42
CA ASN A 105 14.12 30.24 -2.09
C ASN A 105 13.98 29.05 -1.11
N LEU A 106 12.83 28.36 -1.16
CA LEU A 106 12.59 27.17 -0.34
C LEU A 106 13.57 26.04 -0.68
N PHE A 107 13.70 25.73 -1.97
CA PHE A 107 14.60 24.64 -2.40
C PHE A 107 16.07 25.00 -2.16
N THR A 108 16.48 26.25 -2.34
CA THR A 108 17.85 26.69 -1.99
C THR A 108 18.10 26.56 -0.49
N LYS A 109 17.13 26.92 0.36
CA LYS A 109 17.27 26.76 1.81
C LYS A 109 17.43 25.29 2.19
N ILE A 110 16.60 24.39 1.65
CA ILE A 110 16.70 22.95 1.92
C ILE A 110 18.04 22.40 1.42
N GLU A 111 18.47 22.76 0.22
CA GLU A 111 19.76 22.34 -0.34
C GLU A 111 20.93 22.76 0.56
N ASN A 112 20.94 23.99 1.06
CA ASN A 112 21.99 24.50 1.96
C ASN A 112 21.96 23.84 3.35
N GLU A 113 20.77 23.53 3.86
CA GLU A 113 20.58 22.94 5.19
C GLU A 113 20.92 21.45 5.23
N PHE A 114 20.54 20.70 4.18
CA PHE A 114 20.67 19.25 4.16
C PHE A 114 21.74 18.70 3.19
N GLY A 115 22.36 19.56 2.39
CA GLY A 115 23.40 19.16 1.43
C GLY A 115 22.88 18.28 0.28
N VAL A 116 21.56 18.29 0.02
CA VAL A 116 20.94 17.50 -1.05
C VAL A 116 20.52 18.43 -2.18
N GLU A 117 20.98 18.13 -3.40
CA GLU A 117 20.63 18.92 -4.58
C GLU A 117 19.11 19.05 -4.73
N LYS A 118 18.65 20.27 -4.95
CA LYS A 118 17.21 20.58 -5.10
C LYS A 118 16.53 19.84 -6.25
N GLU A 119 17.28 19.53 -7.30
CA GLU A 119 16.82 18.73 -8.44
C GLU A 119 16.49 17.29 -8.04
N ILE A 120 17.26 16.69 -7.11
CA ILE A 120 17.01 15.34 -6.57
C ILE A 120 15.74 15.34 -5.75
N ILE A 121 15.61 16.29 -4.81
CA ILE A 121 14.40 16.41 -3.96
C ILE A 121 13.16 16.59 -4.82
N LEU A 122 13.24 17.45 -5.81
CA LEU A 122 12.12 17.75 -6.72
C LEU A 122 11.76 16.54 -7.60
N SER A 123 12.75 15.76 -8.03
CA SER A 123 12.55 14.54 -8.83
C SER A 123 11.86 13.46 -8.01
N LEU A 124 12.29 13.23 -6.77
CA LEU A 124 11.62 12.31 -5.84
C LEU A 124 10.17 12.73 -5.59
N TRP A 125 9.92 14.00 -5.25
CA TRP A 125 8.58 14.51 -5.06
C TRP A 125 7.69 14.32 -6.29
N GLY A 126 8.27 14.49 -7.48
CA GLY A 126 7.59 14.26 -8.75
C GLY A 126 7.26 12.79 -9.00
N ILE A 127 8.18 11.87 -8.72
CA ILE A 127 8.00 10.42 -8.94
C ILE A 127 7.01 9.86 -7.94
N GLU A 128 7.18 10.14 -6.65
CA GLU A 128 6.39 9.55 -5.57
C GLU A 128 4.93 10.02 -5.57
N THR A 129 4.70 11.33 -5.72
CA THR A 129 3.36 11.89 -5.51
C THR A 129 2.82 12.71 -6.66
N ASN A 130 3.51 12.75 -7.82
CA ASN A 130 3.21 13.69 -8.90
C ASN A 130 3.11 15.14 -8.38
N PHE A 131 4.10 15.54 -7.58
CA PHE A 131 4.18 16.87 -6.92
C PHE A 131 2.98 17.14 -6.01
N GLY A 132 2.65 16.20 -5.14
CA GLY A 132 1.58 16.29 -4.16
C GLY A 132 0.16 16.07 -4.69
N LYS A 133 -0.01 15.72 -5.98
CA LYS A 133 -1.34 15.43 -6.54
C LYS A 133 -1.88 14.04 -6.16
N HIS A 134 -1.00 13.08 -5.95
CA HIS A 134 -1.34 11.73 -5.57
C HIS A 134 -0.85 11.48 -4.14
N VAL A 135 -1.73 11.69 -3.19
CA VAL A 135 -1.54 11.29 -1.79
C VAL A 135 -2.26 9.96 -1.60
N GLY A 136 -1.65 9.04 -0.89
CA GLY A 136 -2.27 7.76 -0.58
C GLY A 136 -3.64 7.95 0.07
N LYS A 137 -4.58 7.07 -0.28
CA LYS A 137 -5.95 7.07 0.26
C LYS A 137 -6.19 5.93 1.26
N MET A 138 -5.25 5.00 1.32
CA MET A 138 -5.36 3.86 2.23
C MET A 138 -4.86 4.24 3.61
N ASP A 139 -5.57 3.76 4.62
CA ASP A 139 -5.17 3.91 6.01
C ASP A 139 -3.80 3.26 6.24
N ILE A 140 -2.87 4.01 6.86
CA ILE A 140 -1.48 3.58 7.03
C ILE A 140 -1.39 2.41 8.01
N VAL A 141 -2.10 2.50 9.14
CA VAL A 141 -2.07 1.46 10.18
C VAL A 141 -2.65 0.16 9.65
N SER A 142 -3.83 0.22 9.01
CA SER A 142 -4.46 -0.95 8.36
C SER A 142 -3.58 -1.54 7.26
N SER A 143 -2.89 -0.70 6.48
CA SER A 143 -1.99 -1.15 5.42
C SER A 143 -0.79 -1.89 5.99
N LEU A 144 -0.12 -1.33 6.99
CA LEU A 144 1.02 -1.97 7.66
C LEU A 144 0.60 -3.23 8.41
N ALA A 145 -0.54 -3.22 9.11
CA ALA A 145 -1.09 -4.39 9.78
C ALA A 145 -1.38 -5.52 8.79
N THR A 146 -2.03 -5.19 7.67
CA THR A 146 -2.31 -6.17 6.60
C THR A 146 -1.03 -6.78 6.02
N LEU A 147 -0.01 -5.96 5.71
CA LEU A 147 1.27 -6.44 5.18
C LEU A 147 2.10 -7.17 6.24
N SER A 148 1.93 -6.85 7.51
CA SER A 148 2.52 -7.60 8.63
C SER A 148 1.90 -8.97 8.79
N PHE A 149 0.59 -9.07 8.57
CA PHE A 149 -0.16 -10.33 8.56
C PHE A 149 0.20 -11.20 7.36
N ASP A 150 0.41 -10.60 6.17
CA ASP A 150 0.84 -11.32 4.96
C ASP A 150 2.28 -11.86 5.12
N GLN A 151 2.48 -13.15 4.88
CA GLN A 151 3.73 -13.84 5.22
C GLN A 151 4.95 -13.36 4.43
N ARG A 152 4.76 -12.77 3.25
CA ARG A 152 5.85 -12.48 2.30
C ARG A 152 6.96 -11.59 2.88
N ARG A 153 6.60 -10.53 3.62
CA ARG A 153 7.53 -9.55 4.22
C ARG A 153 7.12 -9.19 5.65
N SER A 154 6.46 -10.11 6.35
CA SER A 154 5.88 -9.91 7.67
C SER A 154 6.82 -9.23 8.67
N LYS A 155 8.04 -9.73 8.83
CA LYS A 155 9.02 -9.17 9.79
C LYS A 155 9.33 -7.70 9.52
N PHE A 156 9.51 -7.34 8.25
CA PHE A 156 9.79 -5.96 7.84
C PHE A 156 8.62 -5.04 8.19
N PHE A 157 7.40 -5.39 7.77
CA PHE A 157 6.23 -4.56 8.01
C PHE A 157 5.81 -4.50 9.48
N THR A 158 5.99 -5.60 10.23
CA THR A 158 5.79 -5.61 11.69
C THR A 158 6.74 -4.64 12.39
N SER A 159 8.01 -4.58 11.97
CA SER A 159 8.96 -3.60 12.48
C SER A 159 8.50 -2.17 12.18
N GLN A 160 8.03 -1.89 10.97
CA GLN A 160 7.51 -0.57 10.61
C GLN A 160 6.24 -0.20 11.41
N LEU A 161 5.34 -1.14 11.62
CA LEU A 161 4.11 -0.92 12.40
C LEU A 161 4.41 -0.63 13.88
N ILE A 162 5.48 -1.19 14.44
CA ILE A 162 5.92 -0.93 15.82
C ILE A 162 6.57 0.45 15.97
N THR A 163 7.18 0.97 14.91
CA THR A 163 7.90 2.26 14.95
C THR A 163 7.06 3.44 14.46
N LEU A 164 5.84 3.19 14.02
CA LEU A 164 4.90 4.23 13.59
C LEU A 164 4.38 5.03 14.79
#